data_7cfd6e3e40d69ba64621f96d822a136a
#
_entry.id   7cfd6e3e40d69ba64621f96d822a136a
#
_cell.length_a   1.000
_cell.length_b   1.000
_cell.length_c   1.000
_cell.angle_alpha   90.00
_cell.angle_beta   90.00
_cell.angle_gamma   90.00
#
_symmetry.space_group_name_H-M   'P 1'
#
loop_
_entity.id
_entity.type
_entity.pdbx_description
1 polymer ?
#
loop_
_entity_poly.entity_id
_entity_poly.type
_entity_poly.pdbx_seq_one_letter_code
_entity_poly.pdbx_strand_id
1 'polypeptide(L)'
;MANDRLETKGLRKSYGRKEVVKGLDLSFSSGRIVGLLGPNGAGKTTTFYMIVGLIPPNGGEIFLNGESLTRFAMYERARAGIAYLPQEASVFRRLSVLDNLLAVLEFYPLSPGERKEKAMSALEALGITHIKDTPGYALSGGERRRTEIARALVLSPKFFLLDEPFAGIDPLAVIDIQKIVVMLKEQGLGVVITDHNVRDTLKITDEAYMISEGTMFRHGTPRELADDAEVRRTYLGEGFTLD
;
A
#
# COMPACT_ATOMS: atom_id res chain seq x y z
N MET A 1 -12.02 -11.60 -15.20
CA MET A 1 -10.66 -11.26 -14.77
C MET A 1 -10.26 -12.23 -13.67
N ALA A 2 -9.03 -12.76 -13.65
CA ALA A 2 -8.57 -13.61 -12.56
C ALA A 2 -8.61 -12.80 -11.26
N ASN A 3 -9.17 -13.38 -10.19
CA ASN A 3 -9.20 -12.74 -8.87
C ASN A 3 -7.88 -13.06 -8.17
N ASP A 4 -6.86 -12.20 -8.35
CA ASP A 4 -5.58 -12.38 -7.68
C ASP A 4 -5.76 -12.30 -6.16
N ARG A 5 -4.99 -13.10 -5.42
CA ARG A 5 -5.08 -13.20 -3.96
C ARG A 5 -3.70 -13.16 -3.32
N LEU A 6 -3.53 -12.24 -2.38
CA LEU A 6 -2.35 -12.12 -1.53
C LEU A 6 -2.72 -12.53 -0.11
N GLU A 7 -1.99 -13.50 0.47
CA GLU A 7 -2.35 -14.08 1.77
C GLU A 7 -1.15 -14.19 2.69
N THR A 8 -1.41 -14.11 3.99
CA THR A 8 -0.44 -14.51 5.03
C THR A 8 -1.06 -15.60 5.89
N LYS A 9 -0.25 -16.58 6.31
CA LYS A 9 -0.67 -17.66 7.21
C LYS A 9 0.27 -17.74 8.39
N GLY A 10 -0.25 -17.53 9.58
CA GLY A 10 0.47 -17.61 10.84
C GLY A 10 1.69 -16.69 10.91
N LEU A 11 1.63 -15.50 10.28
CA LEU A 11 2.79 -14.62 10.12
C LEU A 11 3.30 -14.11 11.46
N ARG A 12 4.61 -14.29 11.74
CA ARG A 12 5.24 -13.94 13.02
C ARG A 12 6.51 -13.14 12.84
N LYS A 13 6.73 -12.16 13.76
CA LYS A 13 7.97 -11.40 13.82
C LYS A 13 8.31 -11.03 15.24
N SER A 14 9.59 -11.27 15.60
CA SER A 14 10.17 -10.85 16.89
C SER A 14 11.42 -10.00 16.66
N TYR A 15 11.64 -9.04 17.54
CA TYR A 15 12.87 -8.27 17.67
C TYR A 15 13.42 -8.49 19.09
N GLY A 16 14.50 -9.24 19.17
CA GLY A 16 15.03 -9.71 20.43
C GLY A 16 13.98 -10.58 21.17
N ARG A 17 13.58 -10.17 22.37
CA ARG A 17 12.57 -10.89 23.17
C ARG A 17 11.13 -10.43 22.93
N LYS A 18 10.92 -9.36 22.16
CA LYS A 18 9.59 -8.80 21.90
C LYS A 18 9.01 -9.37 20.61
N GLU A 19 7.93 -10.15 20.70
CA GLU A 19 7.14 -10.58 19.57
C GLU A 19 6.19 -9.44 19.17
N VAL A 20 6.39 -8.89 17.96
CA VAL A 20 5.66 -7.72 17.42
C VAL A 20 4.50 -8.15 16.52
N VAL A 21 4.63 -9.29 15.85
CA VAL A 21 3.56 -9.91 15.05
C VAL A 21 3.44 -11.37 15.52
N LYS A 22 2.22 -11.78 15.91
CA LYS A 22 1.97 -12.98 16.70
C LYS A 22 1.04 -13.98 16.01
N GLY A 23 1.28 -14.26 14.73
CA GLY A 23 0.49 -15.23 13.97
C GLY A 23 -0.68 -14.58 13.24
N LEU A 24 -0.40 -13.63 12.34
CA LEU A 24 -1.43 -12.97 11.54
C LEU A 24 -1.79 -13.79 10.30
N ASP A 25 -3.10 -14.05 10.17
CA ASP A 25 -3.73 -14.60 8.97
C ASP A 25 -4.50 -13.48 8.29
N LEU A 26 -4.04 -13.06 7.12
CA LEU A 26 -4.63 -11.98 6.32
C LEU A 26 -4.89 -12.47 4.90
N SER A 27 -5.93 -11.94 4.28
CA SER A 27 -6.27 -12.25 2.88
C SER A 27 -6.71 -11.00 2.17
N PHE A 28 -6.07 -10.69 1.05
CA PHE A 28 -6.34 -9.53 0.21
C PHE A 28 -6.70 -10.00 -1.19
N SER A 29 -7.75 -9.44 -1.77
CA SER A 29 -8.21 -9.74 -3.13
C SER A 29 -7.99 -8.56 -4.07
N SER A 30 -7.67 -8.84 -5.33
CA SER A 30 -7.63 -7.80 -6.37
C SER A 30 -9.01 -7.16 -6.54
N GLY A 31 -9.05 -5.89 -6.98
CA GLY A 31 -10.28 -5.12 -7.09
C GLY A 31 -10.92 -4.73 -5.76
N ARG A 32 -10.16 -4.77 -4.66
CA ARG A 32 -10.60 -4.30 -3.34
C ARG A 32 -9.58 -3.39 -2.68
N ILE A 33 -10.08 -2.47 -1.85
CA ILE A 33 -9.28 -1.67 -0.94
C ILE A 33 -9.44 -2.24 0.47
N VAL A 34 -8.34 -2.67 1.08
CA VAL A 34 -8.34 -3.26 2.42
C VAL A 34 -7.52 -2.40 3.37
N GLY A 35 -8.13 -2.00 4.48
CA GLY A 35 -7.44 -1.31 5.57
C GLY A 35 -6.69 -2.28 6.48
N LEU A 36 -5.44 -1.98 6.83
CA LEU A 36 -4.72 -2.64 7.92
C LEU A 36 -4.52 -1.62 9.03
N LEU A 37 -5.43 -1.59 9.99
CA LEU A 37 -5.57 -0.55 10.98
C LEU A 37 -5.15 -1.02 12.37
N GLY A 38 -4.81 -0.10 13.25
CA GLY A 38 -4.37 -0.44 14.59
C GLY A 38 -3.56 0.70 15.22
N PRO A 39 -3.36 0.72 16.57
CA PRO A 39 -2.57 1.74 17.25
C PRO A 39 -1.11 1.73 16.80
N ASN A 40 -0.37 2.77 17.18
CA ASN A 40 1.07 2.80 16.99
C ASN A 40 1.72 1.62 17.73
N GLY A 41 2.63 0.92 17.04
CA GLY A 41 3.27 -0.27 17.59
C GLY A 41 2.44 -1.57 17.52
N ALA A 42 1.26 -1.56 16.91
CA ALA A 42 0.43 -2.77 16.72
C ALA A 42 1.03 -3.82 15.78
N GLY A 43 2.05 -3.46 14.99
CA GLY A 43 2.72 -4.37 14.06
C GLY A 43 2.37 -4.15 12.58
N LYS A 44 1.60 -3.11 12.22
CA LYS A 44 1.16 -2.82 10.84
C LYS A 44 2.33 -2.72 9.85
N THR A 45 3.23 -1.75 10.06
CA THR A 45 4.40 -1.53 9.20
C THR A 45 5.33 -2.76 9.18
N THR A 46 5.49 -3.44 10.32
CA THR A 46 6.25 -4.70 10.37
C THR A 46 5.61 -5.78 9.49
N THR A 47 4.29 -5.88 9.50
CA THR A 47 3.55 -6.80 8.63
C THR A 47 3.74 -6.44 7.16
N PHE A 48 3.64 -5.17 6.79
CA PHE A 48 3.94 -4.70 5.43
C PHE A 48 5.38 -5.06 5.03
N TYR A 49 6.35 -4.77 5.88
CA TYR A 49 7.76 -5.07 5.59
C TYR A 49 8.01 -6.56 5.34
N MET A 50 7.30 -7.44 6.06
CA MET A 50 7.37 -8.87 5.80
C MET A 50 6.73 -9.22 4.46
N ILE A 51 5.54 -8.66 4.14
CA ILE A 51 4.82 -8.95 2.88
C ILE A 51 5.63 -8.46 1.68
N VAL A 52 6.24 -7.27 1.73
CA VAL A 52 7.04 -6.74 0.61
C VAL A 52 8.45 -7.31 0.53
N GLY A 53 8.92 -8.02 1.57
CA GLY A 53 10.24 -8.66 1.59
C GLY A 53 11.38 -7.77 2.05
N LEU A 54 11.10 -6.65 2.73
CA LEU A 54 12.10 -5.81 3.39
C LEU A 54 12.72 -6.49 4.62
N ILE A 55 11.94 -7.30 5.33
CA ILE A 55 12.40 -8.11 6.45
C ILE A 55 11.86 -9.54 6.34
N PRO A 56 12.63 -10.56 6.71
CA PRO A 56 12.13 -11.92 6.77
C PRO A 56 11.22 -12.13 7.99
N PRO A 57 10.14 -12.93 7.87
CA PRO A 57 9.37 -13.37 9.03
C PRO A 57 10.19 -14.36 9.88
N ASN A 58 9.82 -14.48 11.17
CA ASN A 58 10.35 -15.55 12.04
C ASN A 58 9.50 -16.83 11.97
N GLY A 59 8.30 -16.75 11.46
CA GLY A 59 7.38 -17.87 11.25
C GLY A 59 6.20 -17.47 10.39
N GLY A 60 5.46 -18.46 9.91
CA GLY A 60 4.37 -18.27 8.98
C GLY A 60 4.84 -18.11 7.53
N GLU A 61 3.88 -17.94 6.64
CA GLU A 61 4.12 -17.92 5.19
C GLU A 61 3.32 -16.80 4.51
N ILE A 62 3.80 -16.37 3.36
CA ILE A 62 3.20 -15.35 2.49
C ILE A 62 2.98 -15.97 1.12
N PHE A 63 1.78 -15.84 0.58
CA PHE A 63 1.39 -16.43 -0.69
C PHE A 63 0.82 -15.37 -1.65
N LEU A 64 1.12 -15.52 -2.93
CA LEU A 64 0.44 -14.83 -4.01
C LEU A 64 -0.14 -15.89 -4.96
N ASN A 65 -1.47 -15.94 -5.08
CA ASN A 65 -2.17 -16.93 -5.90
C ASN A 65 -1.80 -18.40 -5.57
N GLY A 66 -1.54 -18.68 -4.28
CA GLY A 66 -1.13 -20.00 -3.83
C GLY A 66 0.37 -20.30 -3.95
N GLU A 67 1.15 -19.46 -4.63
CA GLU A 67 2.60 -19.56 -4.69
C GLU A 67 3.24 -18.90 -3.46
N SER A 68 4.14 -19.60 -2.76
CA SER A 68 4.83 -19.04 -1.60
C SER A 68 5.90 -18.04 -2.01
N LEU A 69 5.75 -16.81 -1.52
CA LEU A 69 6.71 -15.72 -1.69
C LEU A 69 7.62 -15.54 -0.45
N THR A 70 7.48 -16.39 0.56
CA THR A 70 8.12 -16.18 1.88
C THR A 70 9.64 -15.99 1.79
N ARG A 71 10.28 -16.71 0.89
CA ARG A 71 11.74 -16.67 0.67
C ARG A 71 12.18 -15.71 -0.44
N PHE A 72 11.23 -15.14 -1.17
CA PHE A 72 11.55 -14.21 -2.26
C PHE A 72 12.09 -12.90 -1.72
N ALA A 73 13.13 -12.37 -2.35
CA ALA A 73 13.64 -11.04 -2.09
C ALA A 73 12.62 -9.98 -2.56
N MET A 74 12.76 -8.74 -2.07
CA MET A 74 11.85 -7.65 -2.42
C MET A 74 11.67 -7.44 -3.94
N TYR A 75 12.77 -7.50 -4.70
CA TYR A 75 12.71 -7.31 -6.17
C TYR A 75 11.98 -8.47 -6.89
N GLU A 76 12.05 -9.69 -6.36
CA GLU A 76 11.32 -10.85 -6.89
C GLU A 76 9.82 -10.71 -6.63
N ARG A 77 9.43 -10.23 -5.43
CA ARG A 77 8.03 -9.94 -5.10
C ARG A 77 7.48 -8.77 -5.93
N ALA A 78 8.30 -7.75 -6.20
CA ALA A 78 7.91 -6.67 -7.11
C ALA A 78 7.64 -7.20 -8.52
N ARG A 79 8.47 -8.12 -9.05
CA ARG A 79 8.25 -8.80 -10.33
C ARG A 79 7.04 -9.73 -10.32
N ALA A 80 6.72 -10.33 -9.17
CA ALA A 80 5.52 -11.15 -9.01
C ALA A 80 4.23 -10.30 -8.99
N GLY A 81 4.34 -8.99 -8.79
CA GLY A 81 3.23 -8.05 -8.85
C GLY A 81 2.88 -7.36 -7.52
N ILE A 82 3.81 -7.28 -6.56
CA ILE A 82 3.61 -6.55 -5.30
C ILE A 82 4.33 -5.21 -5.37
N ALA A 83 3.59 -4.10 -5.42
CA ALA A 83 4.13 -2.75 -5.30
C ALA A 83 4.05 -2.24 -3.86
N TYR A 84 5.01 -1.43 -3.47
CA TYR A 84 5.08 -0.84 -2.14
C TYR A 84 5.35 0.67 -2.21
N LEU A 85 4.55 1.44 -1.50
CA LEU A 85 4.71 2.87 -1.31
C LEU A 85 5.02 3.14 0.17
N PRO A 86 6.26 3.48 0.51
CA PRO A 86 6.64 3.76 1.89
C PRO A 86 6.03 5.06 2.42
N GLN A 87 6.00 5.19 3.74
CA GLN A 87 5.61 6.42 4.42
C GLN A 87 6.56 7.58 4.08
N GLU A 88 7.87 7.31 4.06
CA GLU A 88 8.87 8.31 3.73
C GLU A 88 8.95 8.55 2.22
N ALA A 89 9.31 9.79 1.85
CA ALA A 89 9.49 10.17 0.46
C ALA A 89 10.58 9.33 -0.22
N SER A 90 10.20 8.67 -1.32
CA SER A 90 11.05 7.74 -2.06
C SER A 90 11.43 8.22 -3.47
N VAL A 91 10.96 9.40 -3.88
CA VAL A 91 11.26 9.96 -5.20
C VAL A 91 12.78 10.18 -5.39
N PHE A 92 13.30 9.88 -6.56
CA PHE A 92 14.68 10.20 -6.92
C PHE A 92 14.79 11.72 -7.14
N ARG A 93 15.26 12.43 -6.13
CA ARG A 93 15.17 13.90 -6.03
C ARG A 93 15.85 14.64 -7.18
N ARG A 94 16.92 14.10 -7.76
CA ARG A 94 17.68 14.74 -8.85
C ARG A 94 17.20 14.36 -10.25
N LEU A 95 16.33 13.36 -10.36
CA LEU A 95 15.72 12.96 -11.62
C LEU A 95 14.45 13.77 -11.86
N SER A 96 14.09 13.95 -13.13
CA SER A 96 12.78 14.48 -13.50
C SER A 96 11.66 13.50 -13.11
N VAL A 97 10.41 13.94 -13.12
CA VAL A 97 9.25 13.07 -12.92
C VAL A 97 9.27 11.92 -13.92
N LEU A 98 9.49 12.20 -15.22
CA LEU A 98 9.59 11.18 -16.25
C LEU A 98 10.75 10.21 -16.00
N ASP A 99 11.95 10.74 -15.68
CA ASP A 99 13.13 9.90 -15.45
C ASP A 99 12.96 9.02 -14.20
N ASN A 100 12.20 9.45 -13.20
CA ASN A 100 11.84 8.61 -12.05
C ASN A 100 11.11 7.32 -12.47
N LEU A 101 10.24 7.39 -13.48
CA LEU A 101 9.52 6.25 -14.02
C LEU A 101 10.41 5.42 -14.97
N LEU A 102 11.17 6.08 -15.83
CA LEU A 102 12.07 5.40 -16.76
C LEU A 102 13.14 4.59 -16.04
N ALA A 103 13.71 5.12 -14.95
CA ALA A 103 14.75 4.46 -14.17
C ALA A 103 14.34 3.07 -13.65
N VAL A 104 13.08 2.89 -13.23
CA VAL A 104 12.61 1.57 -12.77
C VAL A 104 12.30 0.63 -13.94
N LEU A 105 11.92 1.17 -15.09
CA LEU A 105 11.65 0.38 -16.29
C LEU A 105 12.93 -0.15 -16.98
N GLU A 106 14.11 0.41 -16.68
CA GLU A 106 15.39 -0.09 -17.21
C GLU A 106 15.69 -1.54 -16.82
N PHE A 107 15.16 -1.99 -15.69
CA PHE A 107 15.31 -3.37 -15.19
C PHE A 107 14.38 -4.39 -15.86
N TYR A 108 13.57 -3.95 -16.84
CA TYR A 108 12.62 -4.79 -17.56
C TYR A 108 13.01 -4.90 -19.05
N PRO A 109 12.72 -6.04 -19.69
CA PRO A 109 13.08 -6.29 -21.11
C PRO A 109 12.13 -5.54 -22.05
N LEU A 110 12.17 -4.20 -21.99
CA LEU A 110 11.37 -3.28 -22.80
C LEU A 110 12.28 -2.43 -23.66
N SER A 111 11.85 -2.14 -24.89
CA SER A 111 12.52 -1.16 -25.78
C SER A 111 12.39 0.26 -25.19
N PRO A 112 13.27 1.20 -25.59
CA PRO A 112 13.14 2.61 -25.16
C PRO A 112 11.79 3.24 -25.47
N GLY A 113 11.16 2.86 -26.61
CA GLY A 113 9.83 3.32 -27.01
C GLY A 113 8.73 2.83 -26.06
N GLU A 114 8.72 1.52 -25.76
CA GLU A 114 7.76 0.91 -24.84
C GLU A 114 7.90 1.47 -23.40
N ARG A 115 9.13 1.71 -22.94
CA ARG A 115 9.37 2.33 -21.63
C ARG A 115 8.76 3.73 -21.59
N LYS A 116 8.98 4.54 -22.61
CA LYS A 116 8.45 5.90 -22.70
C LYS A 116 6.93 5.91 -22.77
N GLU A 117 6.33 5.02 -23.58
CA GLU A 117 4.88 4.87 -23.67
C GLU A 117 4.25 4.52 -22.34
N LYS A 118 4.77 3.48 -21.64
CA LYS A 118 4.32 3.09 -20.31
C LYS A 118 4.45 4.23 -19.28
N ALA A 119 5.59 4.93 -19.28
CA ALA A 119 5.82 6.05 -18.39
C ALA A 119 4.81 7.18 -18.65
N MET A 120 4.61 7.57 -19.91
CA MET A 120 3.66 8.62 -20.26
C MET A 120 2.22 8.26 -19.92
N SER A 121 1.79 7.01 -20.17
CA SER A 121 0.46 6.52 -19.79
C SER A 121 0.23 6.59 -18.28
N ALA A 122 1.23 6.23 -17.46
CA ALA A 122 1.11 6.33 -16.00
C ALA A 122 1.05 7.79 -15.53
N LEU A 123 1.81 8.71 -16.14
CA LEU A 123 1.74 10.13 -15.83
C LEU A 123 0.38 10.74 -16.19
N GLU A 124 -0.19 10.32 -17.31
CA GLU A 124 -1.53 10.72 -17.76
C GLU A 124 -2.61 10.22 -16.79
N ALA A 125 -2.57 8.93 -16.43
CA ALA A 125 -3.50 8.34 -15.47
C ALA A 125 -3.50 9.05 -14.11
N LEU A 126 -2.33 9.56 -13.67
CA LEU A 126 -2.19 10.30 -12.40
C LEU A 126 -2.35 11.83 -12.56
N GLY A 127 -2.61 12.34 -13.79
CA GLY A 127 -2.82 13.77 -14.06
C GLY A 127 -1.56 14.63 -13.85
N ILE A 128 -0.35 14.07 -14.00
CA ILE A 128 0.93 14.76 -13.74
C ILE A 128 1.83 14.89 -14.97
N THR A 129 1.28 14.71 -16.17
CA THR A 129 2.04 14.85 -17.43
C THR A 129 2.64 16.25 -17.60
N HIS A 130 1.95 17.30 -17.11
CA HIS A 130 2.37 18.70 -17.20
C HIS A 130 3.65 19.01 -16.43
N ILE A 131 4.01 18.19 -15.42
CA ILE A 131 5.23 18.33 -14.63
C ILE A 131 6.30 17.27 -14.96
N LYS A 132 6.17 16.54 -16.07
CA LYS A 132 7.05 15.42 -16.44
C LYS A 132 8.55 15.75 -16.42
N ASP A 133 8.90 16.99 -16.75
CA ASP A 133 10.28 17.47 -16.81
C ASP A 133 10.76 18.15 -15.50
N THR A 134 9.87 18.25 -14.48
CA THR A 134 10.19 18.87 -13.20
C THR A 134 11.06 17.94 -12.35
N PRO A 135 12.17 18.41 -11.77
CA PRO A 135 13.00 17.61 -10.87
C PRO A 135 12.26 17.23 -9.58
N GLY A 136 12.51 16.02 -9.07
CA GLY A 136 11.85 15.50 -7.88
C GLY A 136 11.98 16.36 -6.61
N TYR A 137 13.07 17.15 -6.47
CA TYR A 137 13.24 18.05 -5.34
C TYR A 137 12.34 19.29 -5.38
N ALA A 138 11.80 19.63 -6.56
CA ALA A 138 10.95 20.81 -6.76
C ALA A 138 9.45 20.52 -6.65
N LEU A 139 9.08 19.24 -6.45
CA LEU A 139 7.69 18.80 -6.35
C LEU A 139 7.06 19.16 -5.01
N SER A 140 5.81 19.62 -5.04
CA SER A 140 4.94 19.69 -3.86
C SER A 140 4.70 18.30 -3.25
N GLY A 141 4.17 18.25 -2.03
CA GLY A 141 3.86 16.96 -1.37
C GLY A 141 2.93 16.06 -2.18
N GLY A 142 1.86 16.64 -2.74
CA GLY A 142 0.89 15.91 -3.56
C GLY A 142 1.47 15.45 -4.90
N GLU A 143 2.20 16.30 -5.62
CA GLU A 143 2.88 15.95 -6.88
C GLU A 143 3.92 14.85 -6.66
N ARG A 144 4.69 14.94 -5.59
CA ARG A 144 5.66 13.92 -5.19
C ARG A 144 4.97 12.57 -4.96
N ARG A 145 3.86 12.55 -4.18
CA ARG A 145 3.11 11.32 -3.90
C ARG A 145 2.53 10.70 -5.15
N ARG A 146 1.96 11.53 -6.07
CA ARG A 146 1.49 11.05 -7.37
C ARG A 146 2.62 10.48 -8.23
N THR A 147 3.80 11.10 -8.21
CA THR A 147 4.99 10.59 -8.92
C THR A 147 5.45 9.24 -8.37
N GLU A 148 5.44 9.06 -7.06
CA GLU A 148 5.78 7.79 -6.41
C GLU A 148 4.79 6.68 -6.74
N ILE A 149 3.50 7.00 -6.77
CA ILE A 149 2.44 6.07 -7.20
C ILE A 149 2.62 5.73 -8.69
N ALA A 150 2.84 6.71 -9.56
CA ALA A 150 3.07 6.50 -10.99
C ALA A 150 4.28 5.59 -11.23
N ARG A 151 5.38 5.81 -10.50
CA ARG A 151 6.60 4.98 -10.57
C ARG A 151 6.35 3.52 -10.19
N ALA A 152 5.46 3.25 -9.26
CA ALA A 152 5.08 1.89 -8.92
C ALA A 152 4.07 1.31 -9.92
N LEU A 153 3.16 2.12 -10.45
CA LEU A 153 2.10 1.71 -11.39
C LEU A 153 2.66 1.26 -12.76
N VAL A 154 3.77 1.86 -13.24
CA VAL A 154 4.40 1.47 -14.51
C VAL A 154 4.86 0.01 -14.54
N LEU A 155 5.02 -0.62 -13.36
CA LEU A 155 5.39 -2.02 -13.23
C LEU A 155 4.19 -2.97 -13.37
N SER A 156 2.97 -2.43 -13.56
CA SER A 156 1.72 -3.17 -13.69
C SER A 156 1.49 -4.15 -12.53
N PRO A 157 1.48 -3.66 -11.27
CA PRO A 157 1.35 -4.53 -10.11
C PRO A 157 -0.06 -5.15 -10.03
N LYS A 158 -0.18 -6.27 -9.28
CA LYS A 158 -1.44 -6.89 -8.89
C LYS A 158 -1.95 -6.33 -7.57
N PHE A 159 -1.01 -6.05 -6.66
CA PHE A 159 -1.28 -5.48 -5.34
C PHE A 159 -0.41 -4.24 -5.09
N PHE A 160 -1.05 -3.24 -4.49
CA PHE A 160 -0.41 -2.00 -4.08
C PHE A 160 -0.50 -1.85 -2.55
N LEU A 161 0.62 -1.91 -1.86
CA LEU A 161 0.71 -1.71 -0.41
C LEU A 161 1.12 -0.27 -0.13
N LEU A 162 0.24 0.49 0.52
CA LEU A 162 0.40 1.92 0.83
C LEU A 162 0.60 2.10 2.33
N ASP A 163 1.81 2.43 2.74
CA ASP A 163 2.14 2.66 4.15
C ASP A 163 1.95 4.15 4.48
N GLU A 164 0.94 4.46 5.27
CA GLU A 164 0.52 5.80 5.67
C GLU A 164 0.48 6.81 4.49
N PRO A 165 -0.31 6.53 3.43
CA PRO A 165 -0.29 7.34 2.21
C PRO A 165 -0.76 8.78 2.43
N PHE A 166 -1.48 9.07 3.51
CA PHE A 166 -2.03 10.39 3.82
C PHE A 166 -1.17 11.19 4.80
N ALA A 167 -0.09 10.60 5.32
CA ALA A 167 0.76 11.26 6.31
C ALA A 167 1.53 12.45 5.71
N GLY A 168 1.49 13.60 6.40
CA GLY A 168 2.31 14.77 6.05
C GLY A 168 1.93 15.49 4.77
N ILE A 169 0.72 15.26 4.26
CA ILE A 169 0.15 16.00 3.11
C ILE A 169 -1.06 16.84 3.55
N ASP A 170 -1.37 17.87 2.78
CA ASP A 170 -2.51 18.75 3.07
C ASP A 170 -3.86 18.05 2.81
N PRO A 171 -4.97 18.52 3.45
CA PRO A 171 -6.27 17.85 3.34
C PRO A 171 -6.82 17.77 1.92
N LEU A 172 -6.52 18.71 1.03
CA LEU A 172 -6.96 18.66 -0.36
C LEU A 172 -6.21 17.57 -1.12
N ALA A 173 -4.90 17.44 -0.87
CA ALA A 173 -4.10 16.36 -1.45
C ALA A 173 -4.51 14.98 -0.92
N VAL A 174 -4.99 14.86 0.33
CA VAL A 174 -5.58 13.61 0.85
C VAL A 174 -6.75 13.15 -0.02
N ILE A 175 -7.70 14.05 -0.32
CA ILE A 175 -8.86 13.75 -1.17
C ILE A 175 -8.41 13.27 -2.55
N ASP A 176 -7.39 13.89 -3.10
CA ASP A 176 -6.87 13.51 -4.42
C ASP A 176 -6.19 12.13 -4.40
N ILE A 177 -5.42 11.81 -3.35
CA ILE A 177 -4.84 10.48 -3.20
C ILE A 177 -5.92 9.41 -2.97
N GLN A 178 -6.99 9.73 -2.22
CA GLN A 178 -8.14 8.84 -2.06
C GLN A 178 -8.79 8.50 -3.42
N LYS A 179 -8.98 9.50 -4.31
CA LYS A 179 -9.48 9.27 -5.68
C LYS A 179 -8.55 8.36 -6.48
N ILE A 180 -7.23 8.55 -6.36
CA ILE A 180 -6.25 7.68 -7.03
C ILE A 180 -6.38 6.24 -6.51
N VAL A 181 -6.49 6.05 -5.20
CA VAL A 181 -6.67 4.71 -4.60
C VAL A 181 -7.94 4.02 -5.12
N VAL A 182 -9.04 4.75 -5.23
CA VAL A 182 -10.29 4.22 -5.81
C VAL A 182 -10.10 3.88 -7.28
N MET A 183 -9.45 4.72 -8.06
CA MET A 183 -9.10 4.45 -9.47
C MET A 183 -8.25 3.17 -9.61
N LEU A 184 -7.25 2.95 -8.76
CA LEU A 184 -6.43 1.74 -8.78
C LEU A 184 -7.28 0.48 -8.54
N LYS A 185 -8.22 0.52 -7.59
CA LYS A 185 -9.19 -0.54 -7.36
C LYS A 185 -10.06 -0.80 -8.60
N GLU A 186 -10.58 0.27 -9.23
CA GLU A 186 -11.43 0.17 -10.44
C GLU A 186 -10.67 -0.43 -11.62
N GLN A 187 -9.35 -0.25 -11.68
CA GLN A 187 -8.47 -0.93 -12.63
C GLN A 187 -8.21 -2.40 -12.28
N GLY A 188 -8.80 -2.91 -11.19
CA GLY A 188 -8.69 -4.30 -10.77
C GLY A 188 -7.51 -4.59 -9.85
N LEU A 189 -6.76 -3.59 -9.38
CA LEU A 189 -5.66 -3.80 -8.43
C LEU A 189 -6.23 -4.07 -7.03
N GLY A 190 -5.58 -4.94 -6.26
CA GLY A 190 -5.77 -5.02 -4.81
C GLY A 190 -4.98 -3.92 -4.13
N VAL A 191 -5.63 -3.11 -3.29
CA VAL A 191 -4.95 -2.04 -2.55
C VAL A 191 -5.02 -2.32 -1.07
N VAL A 192 -3.88 -2.32 -0.40
CA VAL A 192 -3.79 -2.47 1.06
C VAL A 192 -3.22 -1.20 1.66
N ILE A 193 -3.93 -0.61 2.62
CA ILE A 193 -3.58 0.69 3.21
C ILE A 193 -3.36 0.53 4.71
N THR A 194 -2.23 1.02 5.22
CA THR A 194 -2.09 1.35 6.64
C THR A 194 -2.21 2.85 6.81
N ASP A 195 -2.91 3.31 7.81
CA ASP A 195 -2.89 4.73 8.20
C ASP A 195 -3.25 4.86 9.69
N HIS A 196 -2.82 5.96 10.30
CA HIS A 196 -3.24 6.34 11.64
C HIS A 196 -4.56 7.14 11.61
N ASN A 197 -4.90 7.75 10.48
CA ASN A 197 -6.19 8.39 10.25
C ASN A 197 -7.24 7.34 9.83
N VAL A 198 -7.79 6.66 10.84
CA VAL A 198 -8.76 5.59 10.65
C VAL A 198 -10.00 6.05 9.90
N ARG A 199 -10.48 7.27 10.20
CA ARG A 199 -11.70 7.80 9.58
C ARG A 199 -11.55 7.95 8.07
N ASP A 200 -10.48 8.59 7.62
CA ASP A 200 -10.25 8.82 6.19
C ASP A 200 -9.94 7.51 5.44
N THR A 201 -9.33 6.55 6.12
CA THR A 201 -9.07 5.23 5.55
C THR A 201 -10.35 4.41 5.43
N LEU A 202 -11.19 4.35 6.48
CA LEU A 202 -12.44 3.59 6.44
C LEU A 202 -13.43 4.10 5.39
N LYS A 203 -13.39 5.40 5.05
CA LYS A 203 -14.26 5.97 4.00
C LYS A 203 -14.04 5.37 2.62
N ILE A 204 -12.84 4.90 2.33
CA ILE A 204 -12.48 4.39 1.00
C ILE A 204 -12.24 2.87 0.97
N THR A 205 -12.20 2.21 2.13
CA THR A 205 -11.97 0.76 2.21
C THR A 205 -13.25 -0.03 2.01
N ASP A 206 -13.14 -1.22 1.42
CA ASP A 206 -14.22 -2.19 1.32
C ASP A 206 -14.32 -3.04 2.60
N GLU A 207 -13.18 -3.31 3.22
CA GLU A 207 -13.02 -4.05 4.47
C GLU A 207 -11.74 -3.61 5.18
N ALA A 208 -11.63 -3.90 6.48
CA ALA A 208 -10.41 -3.62 7.22
C ALA A 208 -10.13 -4.70 8.28
N TYR A 209 -8.85 -4.98 8.45
CA TYR A 209 -8.28 -5.75 9.56
C TYR A 209 -7.82 -4.78 10.64
N MET A 210 -8.31 -4.94 11.85
CA MET A 210 -7.84 -4.20 13.01
C MET A 210 -6.84 -5.05 13.79
N ILE A 211 -5.61 -4.55 13.91
CA ILE A 211 -4.53 -5.21 14.63
C ILE A 211 -4.31 -4.51 15.96
N SER A 212 -4.19 -5.29 17.03
CA SER A 212 -3.79 -4.82 18.34
C SER A 212 -2.73 -5.76 18.92
N GLU A 213 -1.65 -5.21 19.48
CA GLU A 213 -0.57 -5.96 20.13
C GLU A 213 -0.02 -7.15 19.31
N GLY A 214 0.02 -7.00 17.97
CA GLY A 214 0.55 -8.01 17.07
C GLY A 214 -0.42 -9.13 16.70
N THR A 215 -1.68 -9.06 17.12
CA THR A 215 -2.74 -10.02 16.82
C THR A 215 -3.90 -9.37 16.06
N MET A 216 -4.66 -10.16 15.32
CA MET A 216 -5.90 -9.68 14.73
C MET A 216 -6.96 -9.49 15.82
N PHE A 217 -7.46 -8.27 15.97
CA PHE A 217 -8.47 -7.90 16.94
C PHE A 217 -9.89 -8.02 16.36
N ARG A 218 -10.11 -7.45 15.15
CA ARG A 218 -11.38 -7.51 14.42
C ARG A 218 -11.13 -7.47 12.92
N HIS A 219 -12.09 -7.97 12.15
CA HIS A 219 -12.13 -7.87 10.70
C HIS A 219 -13.58 -7.68 10.26
N GLY A 220 -13.81 -6.81 9.29
CA GLY A 220 -15.15 -6.56 8.73
C GLY A 220 -15.19 -5.37 7.80
N THR A 221 -16.37 -5.05 7.33
CA THR A 221 -16.66 -3.83 6.58
C THR A 221 -16.52 -2.58 7.46
N PRO A 222 -16.29 -1.39 6.89
CA PRO A 222 -16.24 -0.14 7.65
C PRO A 222 -17.43 0.07 8.57
N ARG A 223 -18.65 -0.32 8.12
CA ARG A 223 -19.88 -0.19 8.91
C ARG A 223 -19.90 -1.15 10.09
N GLU A 224 -19.57 -2.42 9.88
CA GLU A 224 -19.50 -3.42 10.96
C GLU A 224 -18.48 -3.00 12.02
N LEU A 225 -17.32 -2.48 11.61
CA LEU A 225 -16.29 -2.01 12.53
C LEU A 225 -16.71 -0.73 13.28
N ALA A 226 -17.41 0.19 12.61
CA ALA A 226 -17.92 1.41 13.24
C ALA A 226 -19.05 1.13 14.25
N ASP A 227 -19.82 0.07 14.05
CA ASP A 227 -20.93 -0.34 14.94
C ASP A 227 -20.46 -1.25 16.09
N ASP A 228 -19.24 -1.83 16.00
CA ASP A 228 -18.66 -2.69 17.05
C ASP A 228 -18.32 -1.87 18.31
N ALA A 229 -18.97 -2.18 19.43
CA ALA A 229 -18.82 -1.46 20.68
C ALA A 229 -17.39 -1.52 21.25
N GLU A 230 -16.66 -2.63 21.02
CA GLU A 230 -15.29 -2.80 21.49
C GLU A 230 -14.29 -2.01 20.61
N VAL A 231 -14.51 -1.98 19.29
CA VAL A 231 -13.75 -1.17 18.34
C VAL A 231 -13.92 0.32 18.67
N ARG A 232 -15.17 0.76 18.91
CA ARG A 232 -15.46 2.15 19.32
C ARG A 232 -14.74 2.52 20.60
N ARG A 233 -14.91 1.71 21.64
CA ARG A 233 -14.32 1.98 22.96
C ARG A 233 -12.79 2.02 22.93
N THR A 234 -12.18 1.11 22.17
CA THR A 234 -10.71 0.90 22.21
C THR A 234 -9.98 1.75 21.19
N TYR A 235 -10.65 2.11 20.06
CA TYR A 235 -9.95 2.58 18.86
C TYR A 235 -10.56 3.82 18.21
N LEU A 236 -11.87 3.84 17.95
CA LEU A 236 -12.52 4.91 17.20
C LEU A 236 -12.96 6.08 18.07
N GLY A 237 -13.22 5.83 19.36
CA GLY A 237 -13.90 6.76 20.26
C GLY A 237 -15.44 6.67 20.14
N GLU A 238 -16.13 6.96 21.23
CA GLU A 238 -17.60 6.81 21.31
C GLU A 238 -18.37 7.72 20.33
N GLY A 239 -17.79 8.88 19.99
CA GLY A 239 -18.37 9.85 19.06
C GLY A 239 -18.04 9.61 17.59
N PHE A 240 -17.43 8.49 17.22
CA PHE A 240 -17.05 8.21 15.84
C PHE A 240 -18.27 7.97 14.96
N THR A 241 -18.30 8.65 13.78
CA THR A 241 -19.25 8.43 12.69
C THR A 241 -18.50 8.28 11.38
N LEU A 242 -19.01 7.47 10.47
CA LEU A 242 -18.45 7.27 9.12
C LEU A 242 -18.81 8.39 8.14
N ASP A 243 -19.78 9.24 8.50
CA ASP A 243 -20.31 10.35 7.68
C ASP A 243 -19.37 11.56 7.63
#